data_2d9b9f18943eb3f75b07fdead940f4f0
#
_entry.id   2d9b9f18943eb3f75b07fdead940f4f0
#
_cell.length_a   1.000
_cell.length_b   1.000
_cell.length_c   1.000
_cell.angle_alpha   90.00
_cell.angle_beta   90.00
_cell.angle_gamma   90.00
#
_symmetry.space_group_name_H-M   'P 1'
#
loop_
_entity.id
_entity.type
_entity.pdbx_description
1 polymer ?
#
loop_
_entity_poly.entity_id
_entity_poly.type
_entity_poly.pdbx_seq_one_letter_code
_entity_poly.pdbx_strand_id
1 'polypeptide(L)'
;MRRCWNKSPDICPGCSDLHRLHTKFIIWDGINETSGQEEEQVIVSGNYEYYFVTLTAPTFGKVHRVDKSSSNPTPCTCKKKWHVSTETCGSTPIDISHYRYKEQVLWNFYSNDLWTRTQQRLRRRYKNKIHCAYVREPQKRGTVHYHVIVRVPKELDQAQIMKELEQLREVTLTIDGYVYKWGTQAKVEHVKTDSESIGKTIAYVSKLVGYTTKAIGLVETIDSPEKQEFTRRLRRASGKIVCEKGEKCEGKNCSSKTHANIGFHGHQFGCTKGWSFNGKTYASQREEMRIRAEEMAQAQGRDLNEPNYRMEAEANNHARRGREEMKAVIGKENLGKVDVEWLTQLADGFDSWG
;
A
#
# COMPACT_ATOMS: atom_id res chain seq x y z
N MET A 1 17.66 -22.40 -7.30
CA MET A 1 17.18 -21.92 -5.97
C MET A 1 15.68 -21.65 -6.06
N ARG A 2 14.82 -22.17 -5.16
CA ARG A 2 13.39 -21.84 -5.18
C ARG A 2 13.19 -20.44 -4.62
N ARG A 3 12.35 -19.62 -5.26
CA ARG A 3 11.95 -18.30 -4.73
C ARG A 3 11.28 -18.45 -3.37
N CYS A 4 11.69 -17.64 -2.42
CA CYS A 4 11.09 -17.66 -1.08
C CYS A 4 9.74 -16.92 -1.03
N TRP A 5 9.41 -16.10 -2.04
CA TRP A 5 8.22 -15.26 -2.14
C TRP A 5 8.02 -14.33 -0.93
N ASN A 6 9.10 -14.07 -0.19
CA ASN A 6 9.05 -13.17 0.93
C ASN A 6 8.88 -11.73 0.44
N LYS A 7 7.93 -11.02 1.05
CA LYS A 7 7.60 -9.64 0.66
C LYS A 7 8.42 -8.61 1.42
N SER A 8 9.20 -9.03 2.42
CA SER A 8 10.04 -8.12 3.19
C SER A 8 11.36 -7.90 2.47
N PRO A 9 11.76 -6.65 2.19
CA PRO A 9 13.05 -6.33 1.60
C PRO A 9 14.21 -6.73 2.51
N ASP A 10 14.01 -6.72 3.82
CA ASP A 10 15.02 -7.10 4.80
C ASP A 10 15.34 -8.61 4.80
N ILE A 11 14.40 -9.42 4.28
CA ILE A 11 14.55 -10.89 4.21
C ILE A 11 14.93 -11.32 2.81
N CYS A 12 14.32 -10.75 1.79
CA CYS A 12 14.58 -11.06 0.39
C CYS A 12 14.28 -9.86 -0.51
N PRO A 13 15.25 -8.99 -0.76
CA PRO A 13 15.07 -7.80 -1.59
C PRO A 13 14.48 -8.12 -2.96
N GLY A 14 15.04 -9.09 -3.69
CA GLY A 14 14.56 -9.45 -5.02
C GLY A 14 13.10 -9.94 -5.08
N CYS A 15 12.65 -10.74 -4.09
CA CYS A 15 11.24 -11.15 -4.03
C CYS A 15 10.31 -10.00 -3.63
N SER A 16 10.79 -9.09 -2.79
CA SER A 16 10.07 -7.88 -2.39
C SER A 16 9.86 -6.94 -3.58
N ASP A 17 10.92 -6.68 -4.35
CA ASP A 17 10.89 -5.84 -5.53
C ASP A 17 9.96 -6.40 -6.60
N LEU A 18 10.04 -7.68 -6.84
CA LEU A 18 9.14 -8.36 -7.76
C LEU A 18 7.67 -8.25 -7.33
N HIS A 19 7.40 -8.40 -6.03
CA HIS A 19 6.04 -8.22 -5.51
C HIS A 19 5.55 -6.78 -5.71
N ARG A 20 6.41 -5.79 -5.48
CA ARG A 20 6.11 -4.38 -5.73
C ARG A 20 5.80 -4.12 -7.21
N LEU A 21 6.60 -4.69 -8.11
CA LEU A 21 6.41 -4.55 -9.54
C LEU A 21 5.09 -5.18 -10.00
N HIS A 22 4.78 -6.40 -9.55
CA HIS A 22 3.50 -7.05 -9.84
C HIS A 22 2.31 -6.20 -9.35
N THR A 23 2.42 -5.62 -8.16
CA THR A 23 1.36 -4.74 -7.65
C THR A 23 1.19 -3.51 -8.53
N LYS A 24 2.30 -2.90 -8.99
CA LYS A 24 2.28 -1.77 -9.91
C LYS A 24 1.51 -2.11 -11.20
N PHE A 25 1.77 -3.28 -11.79
CA PHE A 25 1.07 -3.72 -12.98
C PHE A 25 -0.42 -3.97 -12.75
N ILE A 26 -0.82 -4.49 -11.59
CA ILE A 26 -2.24 -4.66 -11.26
C ILE A 26 -2.93 -3.30 -11.11
N ILE A 27 -2.28 -2.34 -10.45
CA ILE A 27 -2.81 -0.98 -10.29
C ILE A 27 -2.96 -0.33 -11.66
N TRP A 28 -1.93 -0.44 -12.48
CA TRP A 28 -1.87 0.09 -13.83
C TRP A 28 -2.97 -0.46 -14.74
N ASP A 29 -3.14 -1.78 -14.75
CA ASP A 29 -4.14 -2.47 -15.56
C ASP A 29 -5.59 -2.08 -15.20
N GLY A 30 -5.81 -1.58 -13.99
CA GLY A 30 -7.10 -1.03 -13.59
C GLY A 30 -7.34 0.43 -14.00
N ILE A 31 -6.32 1.10 -14.53
CA ILE A 31 -6.39 2.48 -14.99
C ILE A 31 -6.33 2.55 -16.52
N ASN A 32 -5.59 1.64 -17.12
CA ASN A 32 -5.35 1.58 -18.54
C ASN A 32 -6.30 0.56 -19.21
N GLU A 33 -7.19 1.04 -20.06
CA GLU A 33 -8.20 0.23 -20.78
C GLU A 33 -7.67 -0.31 -22.12
N THR A 34 -6.38 -0.24 -22.43
CA THR A 34 -5.87 -0.75 -23.71
C THR A 34 -6.15 -2.23 -23.87
N SER A 35 -7.06 -2.55 -24.77
CA SER A 35 -7.24 -3.88 -25.33
C SER A 35 -6.02 -4.20 -26.22
N GLY A 36 -5.18 -5.04 -25.75
CA GLY A 36 -4.09 -5.83 -26.27
C GLY A 36 -3.73 -5.92 -27.75
N GLN A 37 -3.89 -4.90 -28.55
CA GLN A 37 -3.36 -4.84 -29.91
C GLN A 37 -2.99 -3.39 -30.24
N GLU A 38 -1.71 -3.18 -30.44
CA GLU A 38 -1.03 -1.98 -30.91
C GLU A 38 -0.61 -0.92 -29.88
N GLU A 39 0.66 -0.80 -29.74
CA GLU A 39 1.55 -0.40 -28.65
C GLU A 39 1.75 1.10 -28.46
N GLU A 40 0.99 2.03 -28.99
CA GLU A 40 1.51 3.41 -29.05
C GLU A 40 0.80 4.47 -28.21
N GLN A 41 -0.35 4.21 -27.60
CA GLN A 41 -0.98 5.22 -26.74
C GLN A 41 -1.62 4.63 -25.50
N VAL A 42 -1.21 5.12 -24.33
CA VAL A 42 -1.93 4.90 -23.09
C VAL A 42 -3.22 5.68 -23.16
N ILE A 43 -4.27 4.99 -23.45
CA ILE A 43 -5.62 5.54 -23.35
C ILE A 43 -6.07 5.32 -21.92
N VAL A 44 -5.86 6.32 -21.06
CA VAL A 44 -6.67 6.39 -19.85
C VAL A 44 -8.11 6.40 -20.30
N SER A 45 -8.86 5.39 -19.89
CA SER A 45 -10.22 5.21 -20.40
C SER A 45 -11.01 6.49 -20.23
N GLY A 46 -11.43 7.08 -21.33
CA GLY A 46 -12.28 8.27 -21.35
C GLY A 46 -13.63 8.08 -20.66
N ASN A 47 -13.97 6.85 -20.27
CA ASN A 47 -15.24 6.44 -19.68
C ASN A 47 -15.26 6.49 -18.14
N TYR A 48 -14.12 6.74 -17.50
CA TYR A 48 -14.00 6.71 -16.04
C TYR A 48 -13.37 7.97 -15.47
N GLU A 49 -13.78 8.30 -14.26
CA GLU A 49 -13.12 9.25 -13.36
C GLU A 49 -12.41 8.47 -12.23
N TYR A 50 -11.34 9.04 -11.71
CA TYR A 50 -10.55 8.43 -10.66
C TYR A 50 -10.47 9.33 -9.44
N TYR A 51 -10.61 8.73 -8.27
CA TYR A 51 -10.50 9.42 -7.00
C TYR A 51 -9.45 8.74 -6.13
N PHE A 52 -8.65 9.54 -5.46
CA PHE A 52 -7.72 9.06 -4.45
C PHE A 52 -8.30 9.33 -3.06
N VAL A 53 -8.55 8.26 -2.31
CA VAL A 53 -9.16 8.31 -0.98
C VAL A 53 -8.17 7.84 0.06
N THR A 54 -7.95 8.65 1.10
CA THR A 54 -7.17 8.26 2.27
C THR A 54 -8.09 8.11 3.47
N LEU A 55 -8.12 6.90 4.05
CA LEU A 55 -8.85 6.60 5.28
C LEU A 55 -7.85 6.33 6.41
N THR A 56 -8.05 6.97 7.54
CA THR A 56 -7.10 6.93 8.66
C THR A 56 -7.68 6.19 9.86
N ALA A 57 -6.81 5.67 10.72
CA ALA A 57 -7.20 5.18 12.03
C ALA A 57 -7.68 6.33 12.93
N PRO A 58 -8.60 6.09 13.88
CA PRO A 58 -8.94 7.06 14.91
C PRO A 58 -7.75 7.35 15.82
N THR A 59 -7.90 8.34 16.68
CA THR A 59 -6.88 8.59 17.71
C THR A 59 -7.03 7.63 18.89
N PHE A 60 -5.92 7.10 19.38
CA PHE A 60 -5.85 6.27 20.58
C PHE A 60 -5.17 6.99 21.75
N GLY A 61 -4.86 8.25 21.58
CA GLY A 61 -4.19 9.16 22.49
C GLY A 61 -3.40 10.21 21.71
N LYS A 62 -3.07 11.31 22.37
CA LYS A 62 -2.23 12.35 21.76
C LYS A 62 -0.80 11.81 21.58
N VAL A 63 -0.22 12.08 20.41
CA VAL A 63 1.17 11.68 20.08
C VAL A 63 2.01 12.91 19.80
N HIS A 64 3.33 12.79 20.03
CA HIS A 64 4.26 13.83 19.67
C HIS A 64 4.25 14.06 18.17
N ARG A 65 4.21 15.33 17.77
CA ARG A 65 4.33 15.78 16.40
C ARG A 65 5.72 16.40 16.20
N VAL A 66 6.47 15.81 15.27
CA VAL A 66 7.73 16.36 14.80
C VAL A 66 7.53 16.69 13.33
N ASP A 67 7.42 17.97 13.02
CA ASP A 67 7.24 18.43 11.65
C ASP A 67 8.63 18.68 11.04
N LYS A 68 8.95 17.94 9.99
CA LYS A 68 10.29 17.96 9.38
C LYS A 68 10.39 18.87 8.15
N SER A 69 9.26 19.30 7.58
CA SER A 69 9.27 19.87 6.24
C SER A 69 8.39 21.12 6.04
N SER A 70 7.70 21.56 7.06
CA SER A 70 6.72 22.65 6.91
C SER A 70 7.35 24.01 7.13
N SER A 71 7.13 24.93 6.20
CA SER A 71 7.42 26.36 6.37
C SER A 71 6.52 27.00 7.45
N ASN A 72 5.43 26.31 7.83
CA ASN A 72 4.53 26.74 8.90
C ASN A 72 4.19 25.54 9.81
N PRO A 73 5.10 25.13 10.70
CA PRO A 73 4.95 23.93 11.50
C PRO A 73 3.79 24.05 12.49
N THR A 74 3.03 22.97 12.64
CA THR A 74 1.96 22.90 13.65
C THR A 74 2.55 22.50 14.99
N PRO A 75 2.31 23.26 16.09
CA PRO A 75 2.86 22.97 17.39
C PRO A 75 2.37 21.61 17.92
N CYS A 76 3.26 20.90 18.60
CA CYS A 76 2.91 19.71 19.38
C CYS A 76 2.08 20.15 20.61
N THR A 77 1.14 19.31 21.02
CA THR A 77 0.31 19.57 22.22
C THR A 77 1.01 19.21 23.54
N CYS A 78 2.28 18.76 23.51
CA CYS A 78 3.09 18.52 24.70
C CYS A 78 3.62 19.82 25.30
N LYS A 79 4.20 19.75 26.51
CA LYS A 79 4.77 20.92 27.21
C LYS A 79 5.84 21.65 26.40
N LYS A 80 6.66 20.91 25.64
CA LYS A 80 7.73 21.49 24.83
C LYS A 80 7.20 22.28 23.63
N LYS A 81 5.98 22.00 23.13
CA LYS A 81 5.32 22.58 21.95
C LYS A 81 6.06 22.36 20.63
N TRP A 82 7.34 22.69 20.55
CA TRP A 82 8.15 22.62 19.33
C TRP A 82 9.22 21.53 19.45
N HIS A 83 9.30 20.69 18.44
CA HIS A 83 10.30 19.64 18.34
C HIS A 83 11.20 19.88 17.12
N VAL A 84 12.50 19.76 17.29
CA VAL A 84 13.44 19.81 16.16
C VAL A 84 13.40 18.53 15.36
N SER A 85 13.74 18.62 14.08
CA SER A 85 13.65 17.51 13.12
C SER A 85 14.44 16.25 13.51
N THR A 86 15.46 16.42 14.35
CA THR A 86 16.31 15.33 14.86
C THR A 86 15.72 14.60 16.07
N GLU A 87 14.64 15.12 16.67
CA GLU A 87 14.04 14.46 17.83
C GLU A 87 13.35 13.15 17.45
N THR A 88 13.58 12.13 18.26
CA THR A 88 13.14 10.77 18.05
C THR A 88 11.73 10.48 18.63
N CYS A 89 11.17 11.41 19.42
CA CYS A 89 9.85 11.23 20.06
C CYS A 89 8.66 11.25 19.10
N GLY A 90 8.85 11.62 17.83
CA GLY A 90 7.78 11.72 16.86
C GLY A 90 6.94 10.45 16.77
N SER A 91 5.61 10.61 16.81
CA SER A 91 4.61 9.53 16.80
C SER A 91 4.54 8.66 18.06
N THR A 92 5.32 8.94 19.11
CA THR A 92 5.13 8.32 20.42
C THR A 92 4.05 9.02 21.23
N PRO A 93 3.35 8.34 22.15
CA PRO A 93 2.36 8.98 23.01
C PRO A 93 2.95 10.08 23.88
N ILE A 94 2.24 11.21 23.99
CA ILE A 94 2.59 12.27 24.94
C ILE A 94 2.39 11.76 26.37
N ASP A 95 1.35 10.98 26.61
CA ASP A 95 1.08 10.27 27.84
C ASP A 95 1.08 8.77 27.58
N ILE A 96 2.21 8.14 27.88
CA ILE A 96 2.42 6.73 27.66
C ILE A 96 1.58 5.85 28.59
N SER A 97 1.12 6.38 29.73
CA SER A 97 0.35 5.64 30.72
C SER A 97 -1.12 5.53 30.33
N HIS A 98 -1.69 6.57 29.73
CA HIS A 98 -3.10 6.66 29.37
C HIS A 98 -3.37 6.40 27.88
N TYR A 99 -2.36 5.98 27.12
CA TYR A 99 -2.57 5.62 25.72
C TYR A 99 -3.33 4.31 25.59
N ARG A 100 -4.29 4.25 24.67
CA ARG A 100 -5.23 3.14 24.47
C ARG A 100 -4.64 2.02 23.59
N TYR A 101 -3.61 1.33 24.09
CA TYR A 101 -2.86 0.29 23.38
C TYR A 101 -3.73 -0.84 22.85
N LYS A 102 -4.62 -1.39 23.72
CA LYS A 102 -5.52 -2.49 23.37
C LYS A 102 -6.44 -2.10 22.23
N GLU A 103 -7.01 -0.90 22.27
CA GLU A 103 -7.94 -0.41 21.26
C GLU A 103 -7.22 -0.20 19.91
N GLN A 104 -5.98 0.32 19.91
CA GLN A 104 -5.19 0.44 18.70
C GLN A 104 -4.92 -0.93 18.06
N VAL A 105 -4.53 -1.91 18.86
CA VAL A 105 -4.23 -3.26 18.36
C VAL A 105 -5.49 -3.94 17.83
N LEU A 106 -6.61 -3.83 18.52
CA LEU A 106 -7.91 -4.34 18.07
C LEU A 106 -8.37 -3.63 16.79
N TRP A 107 -8.16 -2.32 16.70
CA TRP A 107 -8.49 -1.58 15.49
C TRP A 107 -7.65 -2.07 14.30
N ASN A 108 -6.35 -2.26 14.47
CA ASN A 108 -5.49 -2.84 13.42
C ASN A 108 -6.01 -4.21 12.99
N PHE A 109 -6.42 -5.04 13.96
CA PHE A 109 -6.94 -6.39 13.72
C PHE A 109 -8.22 -6.35 12.87
N TYR A 110 -9.19 -5.52 13.25
CA TYR A 110 -10.49 -5.43 12.58
C TYR A 110 -10.54 -4.40 11.43
N SER A 111 -9.45 -3.70 11.15
CA SER A 111 -9.41 -2.70 10.09
C SER A 111 -9.73 -3.27 8.71
N ASN A 112 -9.40 -4.54 8.46
CA ASN A 112 -9.72 -5.22 7.22
C ASN A 112 -11.23 -5.52 7.09
N ASP A 113 -11.88 -5.88 8.19
CA ASP A 113 -13.33 -6.13 8.22
C ASP A 113 -14.09 -4.81 8.08
N LEU A 114 -13.63 -3.74 8.74
CA LEU A 114 -14.15 -2.40 8.55
C LEU A 114 -14.01 -1.94 7.09
N TRP A 115 -12.88 -2.21 6.44
CA TRP A 115 -12.68 -1.92 5.02
C TRP A 115 -13.62 -2.74 4.14
N THR A 116 -13.78 -4.01 4.40
CA THR A 116 -14.72 -4.89 3.69
C THR A 116 -16.14 -4.33 3.77
N ARG A 117 -16.59 -3.88 4.94
CA ARG A 117 -17.89 -3.22 5.12
C ARG A 117 -17.96 -1.89 4.36
N THR A 118 -16.89 -1.12 4.32
CA THR A 118 -16.80 0.13 3.55
C THR A 118 -16.94 -0.13 2.05
N GLN A 119 -16.26 -1.15 1.52
CA GLN A 119 -16.42 -1.58 0.13
C GLN A 119 -17.84 -2.06 -0.18
N GLN A 120 -18.45 -2.82 0.74
CA GLN A 120 -19.84 -3.30 0.58
C GLN A 120 -20.84 -2.15 0.48
N ARG A 121 -20.65 -1.04 1.21
CA ARG A 121 -21.49 0.17 1.09
C ARG A 121 -21.43 0.71 -0.34
N LEU A 122 -20.25 0.90 -0.91
CA LEU A 122 -20.09 1.36 -2.30
C LEU A 122 -20.69 0.39 -3.31
N ARG A 123 -20.42 -0.91 -3.16
CA ARG A 123 -20.92 -1.95 -4.07
C ARG A 123 -22.44 -2.03 -4.10
N ARG A 124 -23.09 -1.97 -2.94
CA ARG A 124 -24.57 -1.99 -2.85
C ARG A 124 -25.16 -0.74 -3.46
N ARG A 125 -24.62 0.44 -3.16
CA ARG A 125 -25.10 1.72 -3.65
C ARG A 125 -25.03 1.84 -5.18
N TYR A 126 -23.93 1.40 -5.76
CA TYR A 126 -23.63 1.55 -7.18
C TYR A 126 -23.68 0.25 -7.98
N LYS A 127 -24.36 -0.78 -7.48
CA LYS A 127 -24.59 -2.06 -8.16
C LYS A 127 -23.31 -2.65 -8.78
N ASN A 128 -22.20 -2.62 -8.03
CA ASN A 128 -20.86 -3.07 -8.45
C ASN A 128 -20.24 -2.30 -9.65
N LYS A 129 -20.73 -1.13 -10.01
CA LYS A 129 -20.13 -0.31 -11.08
C LYS A 129 -18.84 0.40 -10.66
N ILE A 130 -18.61 0.59 -9.35
CA ILE A 130 -17.42 1.24 -8.79
C ILE A 130 -16.41 0.16 -8.41
N HIS A 131 -15.17 0.36 -8.86
CA HIS A 131 -14.05 -0.53 -8.57
C HIS A 131 -12.94 0.22 -7.83
N CYS A 132 -12.17 -0.49 -7.02
CA CYS A 132 -11.07 0.12 -6.30
C CYS A 132 -9.87 -0.83 -6.15
N ALA A 133 -8.69 -0.20 -6.08
CA ALA A 133 -7.46 -0.81 -5.60
C ALA A 133 -7.00 -0.05 -4.35
N TYR A 134 -6.45 -0.76 -3.36
CA TYR A 134 -6.06 -0.14 -2.10
C TYR A 134 -4.76 -0.71 -1.57
N VAL A 135 -4.04 0.15 -0.85
CA VAL A 135 -2.83 -0.19 -0.11
C VAL A 135 -3.03 0.17 1.36
N ARG A 136 -2.60 -0.73 2.22
CA ARG A 136 -2.62 -0.58 3.68
C ARG A 136 -1.23 -0.17 4.14
N GLU A 137 -1.02 1.11 4.41
CA GLU A 137 0.27 1.65 4.82
C GLU A 137 0.40 1.69 6.34
N PRO A 138 1.40 1.02 6.93
CA PRO A 138 1.71 1.19 8.34
C PRO A 138 2.27 2.56 8.63
N GLN A 139 1.70 3.26 9.61
CA GLN A 139 2.21 4.52 10.11
C GLN A 139 3.29 4.31 11.19
N LYS A 140 4.13 5.33 11.41
CA LYS A 140 5.16 5.32 12.46
C LYS A 140 4.64 5.02 13.86
N ARG A 141 3.38 5.37 14.15
CA ARG A 141 2.72 5.05 15.43
C ARG A 141 2.15 3.63 15.49
N GLY A 142 2.36 2.80 14.46
CA GLY A 142 1.88 1.42 14.42
C GLY A 142 0.39 1.26 14.07
N THR A 143 -0.28 2.29 13.57
CA THR A 143 -1.61 2.20 12.97
C THR A 143 -1.54 2.07 11.46
N VAL A 144 -2.64 1.71 10.82
CA VAL A 144 -2.69 1.53 9.36
C VAL A 144 -3.46 2.67 8.71
N HIS A 145 -2.96 3.17 7.58
CA HIS A 145 -3.71 4.00 6.64
C HIS A 145 -4.17 3.15 5.46
N TYR A 146 -5.32 3.49 4.92
CA TYR A 146 -5.78 2.95 3.65
C TYR A 146 -5.67 4.05 2.60
N HIS A 147 -4.89 3.79 1.57
CA HIS A 147 -4.81 4.59 0.37
C HIS A 147 -5.54 3.83 -0.73
N VAL A 148 -6.58 4.44 -1.28
CA VAL A 148 -7.51 3.79 -2.19
C VAL A 148 -7.60 4.59 -3.47
N ILE A 149 -7.39 3.94 -4.60
CA ILE A 149 -7.77 4.48 -5.91
C ILE A 149 -9.16 3.93 -6.20
N VAL A 150 -10.10 4.82 -6.47
CA VAL A 150 -11.49 4.48 -6.83
C VAL A 150 -11.71 4.85 -8.28
N ARG A 151 -12.12 3.88 -9.09
CA ARG A 151 -12.53 4.05 -10.47
C ARG A 151 -14.04 4.12 -10.57
N VAL A 152 -14.56 5.18 -11.16
CA VAL A 152 -15.96 5.53 -11.21
C VAL A 152 -16.39 5.81 -12.65
N PRO A 153 -17.45 5.17 -13.19
CA PRO A 153 -17.98 5.51 -14.50
C PRO A 153 -18.39 6.98 -14.59
N LYS A 154 -18.08 7.65 -15.70
CA LYS A 154 -18.42 9.06 -15.94
C LYS A 154 -19.92 9.33 -16.02
N GLU A 155 -20.70 8.33 -16.40
CA GLU A 155 -22.16 8.45 -16.44
C GLU A 155 -22.81 8.64 -15.07
N LEU A 156 -22.09 8.37 -13.98
CA LEU A 156 -22.60 8.60 -12.63
C LEU A 156 -22.45 10.06 -12.22
N ASP A 157 -23.32 10.54 -11.36
CA ASP A 157 -23.23 11.88 -10.78
C ASP A 157 -21.96 12.03 -9.93
N GLN A 158 -20.96 12.72 -10.50
CA GLN A 158 -19.63 12.87 -9.88
C GLN A 158 -19.67 13.70 -8.59
N ALA A 159 -20.59 14.67 -8.49
CA ALA A 159 -20.76 15.46 -7.25
C ALA A 159 -21.31 14.59 -6.12
N GLN A 160 -22.27 13.74 -6.42
CA GLN A 160 -22.81 12.77 -5.47
C GLN A 160 -21.75 11.73 -5.09
N ILE A 161 -20.93 11.26 -6.03
CA ILE A 161 -19.81 10.34 -5.77
C ILE A 161 -18.82 10.95 -4.80
N MET A 162 -18.37 12.19 -5.03
CA MET A 162 -17.45 12.88 -4.14
C MET A 162 -17.97 12.91 -2.71
N LYS A 163 -19.23 13.30 -2.53
CA LYS A 163 -19.89 13.32 -1.22
C LYS A 163 -19.96 11.95 -0.55
N GLU A 164 -20.27 10.89 -1.33
CA GLU A 164 -20.30 9.52 -0.82
C GLU A 164 -18.90 9.01 -0.42
N LEU A 165 -17.86 9.36 -1.18
CA LEU A 165 -16.48 9.01 -0.85
C LEU A 165 -16.01 9.71 0.43
N GLU A 166 -16.39 10.97 0.65
CA GLU A 166 -16.13 11.69 1.91
C GLU A 166 -16.85 11.03 3.10
N GLN A 167 -18.05 10.51 2.89
CA GLN A 167 -18.85 9.85 3.91
C GLN A 167 -18.37 8.41 4.22
N LEU A 168 -17.42 7.85 3.49
CA LEU A 168 -16.86 6.53 3.82
C LEU A 168 -16.26 6.47 5.23
N ARG A 169 -15.76 7.59 5.74
CA ARG A 169 -15.27 7.71 7.13
C ARG A 169 -16.33 7.43 8.20
N GLU A 170 -17.61 7.54 7.86
CA GLU A 170 -18.73 7.34 8.77
C GLU A 170 -19.13 5.85 8.90
N VAL A 171 -18.56 4.99 8.05
CA VAL A 171 -18.81 3.56 8.12
C VAL A 171 -18.28 3.01 9.44
N THR A 172 -19.11 2.25 10.13
CA THR A 172 -18.78 1.62 11.40
C THR A 172 -18.93 0.10 11.30
N LEU A 173 -18.20 -0.61 12.14
CA LEU A 173 -18.28 -2.06 12.34
C LEU A 173 -18.41 -2.32 13.83
N THR A 174 -19.46 -3.04 14.23
CA THR A 174 -19.65 -3.44 15.63
C THR A 174 -19.32 -4.91 15.79
N ILE A 175 -18.42 -5.24 16.71
CA ILE A 175 -18.02 -6.60 17.07
C ILE A 175 -17.94 -6.68 18.60
N ASP A 176 -18.61 -7.64 19.21
CA ASP A 176 -18.63 -7.88 20.66
C ASP A 176 -18.93 -6.60 21.47
N GLY A 177 -19.88 -5.80 20.98
CA GLY A 177 -20.28 -4.54 21.63
C GLY A 177 -19.32 -3.36 21.40
N TYR A 178 -18.17 -3.56 20.75
CA TYR A 178 -17.23 -2.48 20.40
C TYR A 178 -17.50 -1.95 18.99
N VAL A 179 -17.48 -0.62 18.88
CA VAL A 179 -17.68 0.07 17.59
C VAL A 179 -16.33 0.50 17.01
N TYR A 180 -15.94 -0.14 15.91
CA TYR A 180 -14.78 0.23 15.09
C TYR A 180 -15.21 1.22 14.02
N LYS A 181 -14.44 2.29 13.86
CA LYS A 181 -14.72 3.36 12.88
C LYS A 181 -13.42 3.93 12.32
N TRP A 182 -13.53 4.62 11.19
CA TRP A 182 -12.44 5.40 10.65
C TRP A 182 -12.20 6.65 11.51
N GLY A 183 -11.00 7.21 11.41
CA GLY A 183 -10.68 8.51 11.98
C GLY A 183 -11.37 9.65 11.24
N THR A 184 -11.42 10.81 11.85
CA THR A 184 -12.05 12.00 11.27
C THR A 184 -11.29 12.58 10.07
N GLN A 185 -10.01 12.28 9.95
CA GLN A 185 -9.16 12.70 8.83
C GLN A 185 -9.31 11.73 7.66
N ALA A 186 -10.31 11.96 6.83
CA ALA A 186 -10.40 11.35 5.50
C ALA A 186 -10.12 12.43 4.46
N LYS A 187 -9.38 12.09 3.43
CA LYS A 187 -9.09 12.97 2.29
C LYS A 187 -9.57 12.30 1.03
N VAL A 188 -10.31 13.04 0.22
CA VAL A 188 -10.74 12.62 -1.11
C VAL A 188 -10.19 13.63 -2.11
N GLU A 189 -9.48 13.15 -3.11
CA GLU A 189 -8.91 13.98 -4.18
C GLU A 189 -9.34 13.41 -5.53
N HIS A 190 -9.86 14.26 -6.39
CA HIS A 190 -10.09 13.89 -7.79
C HIS A 190 -8.74 13.80 -8.49
N VAL A 191 -8.47 12.67 -9.13
CA VAL A 191 -7.25 12.44 -9.90
C VAL A 191 -7.51 12.87 -11.34
N LYS A 192 -6.81 13.89 -11.80
CA LYS A 192 -6.88 14.30 -13.19
C LYS A 192 -6.44 13.16 -14.10
N THR A 193 -7.17 12.98 -15.19
CA THR A 193 -6.94 11.89 -16.15
C THR A 193 -5.86 12.20 -17.20
N ASP A 194 -5.17 13.33 -17.08
CA ASP A 194 -3.95 13.58 -17.86
C ASP A 194 -2.83 12.59 -17.47
N SER A 195 -2.00 12.26 -18.42
CA SER A 195 -0.95 11.25 -18.26
C SER A 195 0.01 11.54 -17.10
N GLU A 196 0.31 12.82 -16.85
CA GLU A 196 1.21 13.24 -15.78
C GLU A 196 0.60 13.00 -14.39
N SER A 197 -0.65 13.43 -14.17
CA SER A 197 -1.35 13.30 -12.89
C SER A 197 -1.61 11.85 -12.53
N ILE A 198 -2.01 11.04 -13.52
CA ILE A 198 -2.20 9.60 -13.33
C ILE A 198 -0.87 8.91 -13.06
N GLY A 199 0.17 9.23 -13.82
CA GLY A 199 1.52 8.70 -13.60
C GLY A 199 2.01 8.96 -12.18
N LYS A 200 1.85 10.18 -11.67
CA LYS A 200 2.17 10.55 -10.28
C LYS A 200 1.37 9.74 -9.26
N THR A 201 0.08 9.53 -9.49
CA THR A 201 -0.77 8.76 -8.58
C THR A 201 -0.35 7.29 -8.54
N ILE A 202 -0.08 6.68 -9.69
CA ILE A 202 0.40 5.28 -9.78
C ILE A 202 1.76 5.14 -9.10
N ALA A 203 2.68 6.07 -9.36
CA ALA A 203 4.00 6.08 -8.75
C ALA A 203 3.90 6.20 -7.22
N TYR A 204 3.06 7.08 -6.71
CA TYR A 204 2.83 7.25 -5.28
C TYR A 204 2.27 5.97 -4.65
N VAL A 205 1.21 5.38 -5.20
CA VAL A 205 0.61 4.15 -4.65
C VAL A 205 1.58 2.97 -4.76
N SER A 206 2.33 2.87 -5.85
CA SER A 206 3.35 1.83 -6.03
C SER A 206 4.50 1.96 -5.03
N LYS A 207 4.92 3.19 -4.72
CA LYS A 207 5.91 3.49 -3.67
C LYS A 207 5.39 3.06 -2.30
N LEU A 208 4.12 3.33 -1.99
CA LEU A 208 3.49 2.89 -0.75
C LEU A 208 3.54 1.37 -0.60
N VAL A 209 3.34 0.61 -1.68
CA VAL A 209 3.48 -0.86 -1.65
C VAL A 209 4.89 -1.27 -1.26
N GLY A 210 5.92 -0.58 -1.73
CA GLY A 210 7.31 -0.81 -1.33
C GLY A 210 7.54 -0.58 0.18
N TYR A 211 6.92 0.44 0.75
CA TYR A 211 7.01 0.69 2.20
C TYR A 211 6.21 -0.29 3.04
N THR A 212 5.11 -0.82 2.51
CA THR A 212 4.25 -1.75 3.25
C THR A 212 4.85 -3.15 3.37
N THR A 213 5.84 -3.48 2.56
CA THR A 213 6.59 -4.74 2.67
C THR A 213 7.60 -4.73 3.82
N LYS A 214 7.98 -3.55 4.30
CA LYS A 214 8.74 -3.42 5.55
C LYS A 214 7.83 -3.83 6.72
N ALA A 215 8.39 -4.52 7.70
CA ALA A 215 7.67 -4.85 8.93
C ALA A 215 7.02 -3.58 9.50
N ILE A 216 5.79 -3.68 10.02
CA ILE A 216 5.09 -2.52 10.59
C ILE A 216 6.08 -1.75 11.46
N GLY A 217 6.41 -0.54 11.06
CA GLY A 217 7.57 0.31 11.39
C GLY A 217 7.95 0.54 12.85
N LEU A 218 7.72 -0.45 13.68
CA LEU A 218 8.19 -0.49 15.07
C LEU A 218 9.59 -1.09 15.21
N VAL A 219 10.18 -1.58 14.11
CA VAL A 219 11.46 -2.30 14.16
C VAL A 219 12.63 -1.43 13.68
N GLU A 220 12.38 -0.48 12.75
CA GLU A 220 13.50 0.15 12.04
C GLU A 220 14.25 1.26 12.79
N THR A 221 13.69 1.85 13.82
CA THR A 221 14.44 2.82 14.63
C THR A 221 13.92 2.86 16.05
N ILE A 222 14.28 1.87 16.83
CA ILE A 222 14.17 1.96 18.29
C ILE A 222 15.38 2.78 18.77
N ASP A 223 15.40 4.03 18.38
CA ASP A 223 16.46 4.98 18.62
C ASP A 223 16.23 5.82 19.90
N SER A 224 15.10 5.59 20.58
CA SER A 224 14.83 6.23 21.86
C SER A 224 14.16 5.31 22.89
N PRO A 225 14.40 5.51 24.19
CA PRO A 225 13.74 4.78 25.26
C PRO A 225 12.19 4.87 25.19
N GLU A 226 11.67 6.03 24.79
CA GLU A 226 10.23 6.26 24.69
C GLU A 226 9.60 5.39 23.57
N LYS A 227 10.27 5.27 22.42
CA LYS A 227 9.81 4.37 21.34
C LYS A 227 9.92 2.92 21.76
N GLN A 228 10.99 2.52 22.46
CA GLN A 228 11.14 1.18 22.98
C GLN A 228 9.99 0.81 23.90
N GLU A 229 9.67 1.67 24.86
CA GLU A 229 8.59 1.43 25.81
C GLU A 229 7.21 1.42 25.11
N PHE A 230 6.96 2.34 24.19
CA PHE A 230 5.74 2.38 23.39
C PHE A 230 5.55 1.07 22.60
N THR A 231 6.60 0.62 21.90
CA THR A 231 6.60 -0.62 21.14
C THR A 231 6.37 -1.83 22.04
N ARG A 232 7.05 -1.88 23.17
CA ARG A 232 6.89 -2.94 24.16
C ARG A 232 5.46 -3.05 24.66
N ARG A 233 4.80 -1.93 24.95
CA ARG A 233 3.40 -1.90 25.40
C ARG A 233 2.44 -2.33 24.29
N LEU A 234 2.65 -1.92 23.05
CA LEU A 234 1.85 -2.38 21.90
C LEU A 234 2.00 -3.89 21.70
N ARG A 235 3.21 -4.44 21.73
CA ARG A 235 3.44 -5.87 21.62
C ARG A 235 2.79 -6.65 22.77
N ARG A 236 2.87 -6.13 23.99
CA ARG A 236 2.19 -6.73 25.15
C ARG A 236 0.66 -6.73 24.99
N ALA A 237 0.09 -5.66 24.46
CA ALA A 237 -1.34 -5.59 24.16
C ALA A 237 -1.70 -6.58 23.05
N SER A 238 -0.88 -6.66 22.00
CA SER A 238 -1.10 -7.58 20.87
C SER A 238 -1.12 -9.05 21.31
N GLY A 239 -0.27 -9.45 22.23
CA GLY A 239 -0.25 -10.83 22.77
C GLY A 239 -1.50 -11.24 23.54
N LYS A 240 -2.45 -10.33 23.77
CA LYS A 240 -3.71 -10.56 24.49
C LYS A 240 -4.94 -10.61 23.57
N ILE A 241 -4.79 -10.35 22.29
CA ILE A 241 -5.91 -10.41 21.34
C ILE A 241 -6.08 -11.81 20.76
N VAL A 242 -7.29 -12.11 20.31
CA VAL A 242 -7.55 -13.30 19.49
C VAL A 242 -6.83 -13.10 18.14
N CYS A 243 -6.12 -14.11 17.68
CA CYS A 243 -5.41 -14.11 16.43
C CYS A 243 -6.04 -15.06 15.41
N GLU A 244 -5.52 -15.06 14.18
CA GLU A 244 -5.97 -15.94 13.10
C GLU A 244 -5.83 -17.44 13.41
N LYS A 245 -5.08 -17.81 14.44
CA LYS A 245 -4.95 -19.21 14.90
C LYS A 245 -6.11 -19.67 15.77
N GLY A 246 -7.01 -18.78 16.18
CA GLY A 246 -8.17 -19.11 17.01
C GLY A 246 -7.76 -19.81 18.30
N GLU A 247 -8.34 -20.99 18.56
CA GLU A 247 -8.05 -21.81 19.75
C GLU A 247 -6.59 -22.30 19.85
N LYS A 248 -5.86 -22.34 18.72
CA LYS A 248 -4.43 -22.70 18.68
C LYS A 248 -3.51 -21.52 19.04
N CYS A 249 -4.07 -20.41 19.50
CA CYS A 249 -3.29 -19.25 19.89
C CYS A 249 -2.63 -19.46 21.27
N GLU A 250 -1.32 -19.51 21.30
CA GLU A 250 -0.50 -19.65 22.52
C GLU A 250 -0.25 -18.31 23.24
N GLY A 251 -1.05 -17.28 22.97
CA GLY A 251 -0.89 -15.97 23.58
C GLY A 251 0.48 -15.35 23.32
N LYS A 252 1.26 -15.10 24.38
CA LYS A 252 2.60 -14.48 24.28
C LYS A 252 3.60 -15.27 23.44
N ASN A 253 3.48 -16.59 23.41
CA ASN A 253 4.37 -17.49 22.69
C ASN A 253 3.88 -17.80 21.28
N CYS A 254 2.76 -17.22 20.88
CA CYS A 254 2.17 -17.46 19.59
C CYS A 254 3.06 -16.90 18.47
N SER A 255 3.44 -17.76 17.53
CA SER A 255 4.22 -17.41 16.34
C SER A 255 3.37 -16.73 15.24
N SER A 256 2.12 -16.35 15.53
CA SER A 256 1.24 -15.62 14.62
C SER A 256 1.85 -14.28 14.21
N LYS A 257 1.82 -14.00 12.90
CA LYS A 257 2.24 -12.71 12.38
C LYS A 257 1.38 -11.55 12.91
N THR A 258 0.11 -11.82 13.27
CA THR A 258 -0.80 -10.84 13.87
C THR A 258 -0.25 -10.26 15.17
N HIS A 259 0.26 -11.12 16.05
CA HIS A 259 0.87 -10.65 17.30
C HIS A 259 2.16 -9.87 17.05
N ALA A 260 3.04 -10.37 16.16
CA ALA A 260 4.28 -9.70 15.81
C ALA A 260 4.02 -8.32 15.17
N ASN A 261 2.95 -8.20 14.39
CA ASN A 261 2.58 -6.99 13.66
C ASN A 261 1.50 -6.14 14.36
N ILE A 262 1.38 -6.22 15.68
CA ILE A 262 0.51 -5.36 16.49
C ILE A 262 -0.95 -5.42 16.04
N GLY A 263 -1.46 -6.61 15.79
CA GLY A 263 -2.82 -6.85 15.30
C GLY A 263 -2.98 -6.79 13.79
N PHE A 264 -2.02 -6.26 13.06
CA PHE A 264 -2.10 -6.19 11.60
C PHE A 264 -1.95 -7.59 10.96
N HIS A 265 -2.91 -7.99 10.15
CA HIS A 265 -2.90 -9.25 9.42
C HIS A 265 -3.46 -9.08 7.99
N GLY A 266 -3.35 -10.14 7.18
CA GLY A 266 -3.85 -10.16 5.81
C GLY A 266 -2.93 -9.46 4.80
N HIS A 267 -3.48 -9.17 3.62
CA HIS A 267 -2.73 -8.58 2.52
C HIS A 267 -2.63 -7.07 2.66
N GLN A 268 -1.46 -6.53 2.31
CA GLN A 268 -1.21 -5.09 2.31
C GLN A 268 -1.81 -4.38 1.10
N PHE A 269 -1.92 -5.08 -0.02
CA PHE A 269 -2.57 -4.63 -1.24
C PHE A 269 -3.77 -5.52 -1.54
N GLY A 270 -4.83 -4.91 -2.07
CA GLY A 270 -5.98 -5.61 -2.60
C GLY A 270 -6.74 -4.75 -3.60
N CYS A 271 -7.58 -5.41 -4.39
CA CYS A 271 -8.46 -4.73 -5.34
C CYS A 271 -9.80 -5.48 -5.46
N THR A 272 -10.81 -4.77 -5.96
CA THR A 272 -12.10 -5.39 -6.31
C THR A 272 -11.94 -6.28 -7.55
N LYS A 273 -12.78 -7.30 -7.68
CA LYS A 273 -12.72 -8.26 -8.79
C LYS A 273 -12.77 -7.61 -10.18
N GLY A 274 -13.48 -6.49 -10.34
CA GLY A 274 -13.58 -5.77 -11.62
C GLY A 274 -12.54 -4.64 -11.77
N TRP A 275 -11.52 -4.56 -10.91
CA TRP A 275 -10.50 -3.52 -11.02
C TRP A 275 -9.67 -3.65 -12.28
N SER A 276 -9.12 -4.83 -12.54
CA SER A 276 -8.29 -5.12 -13.71
C SER A 276 -9.14 -5.22 -14.96
N PHE A 277 -8.81 -4.50 -16.02
CA PHE A 277 -9.47 -4.58 -17.31
C PHE A 277 -9.06 -5.86 -18.07
N ASN A 278 -7.80 -6.26 -17.96
CA ASN A 278 -7.22 -7.40 -18.68
C ASN A 278 -7.03 -8.65 -17.79
N GLY A 279 -7.69 -8.70 -16.63
CA GLY A 279 -7.61 -9.85 -15.72
C GLY A 279 -6.25 -10.04 -15.04
N LYS A 280 -5.41 -9.00 -14.99
CA LYS A 280 -4.09 -9.10 -14.34
C LYS A 280 -4.19 -9.36 -12.86
N THR A 281 -3.55 -10.44 -12.44
CA THR A 281 -3.42 -10.89 -11.05
C THR A 281 -1.98 -11.22 -10.74
N TYR A 282 -1.66 -11.42 -9.46
CA TYR A 282 -0.33 -11.97 -9.10
C TYR A 282 -0.09 -13.35 -9.70
N ALA A 283 -1.13 -14.16 -9.88
CA ALA A 283 -1.00 -15.48 -10.47
C ALA A 283 -0.72 -15.40 -11.98
N SER A 284 -1.49 -14.60 -12.73
CA SER A 284 -1.28 -14.44 -14.17
C SER A 284 0.10 -13.86 -14.47
N GLN A 285 0.56 -12.88 -13.72
CA GLN A 285 1.88 -12.29 -13.91
C GLN A 285 3.03 -13.28 -13.61
N ARG A 286 2.85 -14.14 -12.59
CA ARG A 286 3.85 -15.20 -12.33
C ARG A 286 3.91 -16.21 -13.47
N GLU A 287 2.78 -16.56 -14.04
CA GLU A 287 2.69 -17.46 -15.17
C GLU A 287 3.31 -16.85 -16.45
N GLU A 288 2.98 -15.60 -16.75
CA GLU A 288 3.61 -14.84 -17.84
C GLU A 288 5.14 -14.82 -17.72
N MET A 289 5.65 -14.61 -16.50
CA MET A 289 7.09 -14.63 -16.23
C MET A 289 7.70 -16.01 -16.47
N ARG A 290 7.00 -17.06 -16.04
CA ARG A 290 7.46 -18.45 -16.24
C ARG A 290 7.60 -18.75 -17.73
N ILE A 291 6.56 -18.47 -18.51
CA ILE A 291 6.55 -18.69 -19.95
C ILE A 291 7.70 -17.94 -20.64
N ARG A 292 7.86 -16.65 -20.35
CA ARG A 292 8.95 -15.86 -20.93
C ARG A 292 10.34 -16.32 -20.54
N ALA A 293 10.53 -16.79 -19.30
CA ALA A 293 11.80 -17.35 -18.87
C ALA A 293 12.12 -18.64 -19.64
N GLU A 294 11.11 -19.45 -19.92
CA GLU A 294 11.24 -20.67 -20.73
C GLU A 294 11.60 -20.33 -22.19
N GLU A 295 10.91 -19.38 -22.81
CA GLU A 295 11.20 -18.90 -24.16
C GLU A 295 12.63 -18.35 -24.29
N MET A 296 13.06 -17.54 -23.31
CA MET A 296 14.42 -16.99 -23.29
C MET A 296 15.50 -18.07 -23.09
N ALA A 297 15.25 -19.02 -22.21
CA ALA A 297 16.18 -20.12 -22.01
C ALA A 297 16.34 -20.96 -23.29
N GLN A 298 15.24 -21.27 -23.96
CA GLN A 298 15.26 -21.96 -25.27
C GLN A 298 16.04 -21.18 -26.32
N ALA A 299 15.76 -19.83 -26.42
CA ALA A 299 16.45 -18.97 -27.38
C ALA A 299 17.97 -18.85 -27.12
N GLN A 300 18.42 -19.04 -25.89
CA GLN A 300 19.82 -18.96 -25.48
C GLN A 300 20.48 -20.32 -25.31
N GLY A 301 19.75 -21.42 -25.56
CA GLY A 301 20.26 -22.79 -25.37
C GLY A 301 20.67 -23.10 -23.93
N ARG A 302 20.05 -22.43 -22.93
CA ARG A 302 20.38 -22.57 -21.50
C ARG A 302 19.34 -23.40 -20.76
N ASP A 303 19.76 -24.10 -19.72
CA ASP A 303 18.86 -24.85 -18.85
C ASP A 303 18.25 -23.91 -17.78
N LEU A 304 16.92 -23.91 -17.69
CA LEU A 304 16.16 -23.21 -16.65
C LEU A 304 16.50 -23.64 -15.22
N ASN A 305 17.09 -24.81 -15.06
CA ASN A 305 17.51 -25.34 -13.76
C ASN A 305 18.86 -24.79 -13.30
N GLU A 306 19.57 -24.02 -14.14
CA GLU A 306 20.80 -23.37 -13.70
C GLU A 306 20.53 -22.46 -12.48
N PRO A 307 21.37 -22.48 -11.46
CA PRO A 307 21.24 -21.61 -10.30
C PRO A 307 21.17 -20.15 -10.72
N ASN A 308 20.15 -19.43 -10.24
CA ASN A 308 19.89 -17.99 -10.44
C ASN A 308 19.44 -17.57 -11.84
N TYR A 309 19.64 -18.36 -12.92
CA TYR A 309 19.28 -17.95 -14.28
C TYR A 309 17.81 -17.52 -14.40
N ARG A 310 16.90 -18.33 -13.87
CA ARG A 310 15.46 -18.07 -13.92
C ARG A 310 15.08 -16.76 -13.18
N MET A 311 15.71 -16.48 -12.04
CA MET A 311 15.45 -15.25 -11.28
C MET A 311 15.94 -14.01 -12.01
N GLU A 312 17.15 -14.09 -12.61
CA GLU A 312 17.74 -12.98 -13.36
C GLU A 312 16.97 -12.70 -14.64
N ALA A 313 16.64 -13.71 -15.42
CA ALA A 313 15.87 -13.58 -16.65
C ALA A 313 14.47 -12.99 -16.38
N GLU A 314 13.78 -13.48 -15.37
CA GLU A 314 12.47 -12.98 -14.98
C GLU A 314 12.53 -11.53 -14.45
N ALA A 315 13.53 -11.18 -13.64
CA ALA A 315 13.71 -9.83 -13.11
C ALA A 315 14.05 -8.83 -14.24
N ASN A 316 14.99 -9.18 -15.13
CA ASN A 316 15.40 -8.33 -16.24
C ASN A 316 14.25 -8.09 -17.24
N ASN A 317 13.46 -9.12 -17.55
CA ASN A 317 12.30 -8.98 -18.43
C ASN A 317 11.22 -8.08 -17.85
N HIS A 318 10.94 -8.19 -16.56
CA HIS A 318 9.97 -7.30 -15.91
C HIS A 318 10.45 -5.86 -15.85
N ALA A 319 11.71 -5.63 -15.50
CA ALA A 319 12.29 -4.29 -15.49
C ALA A 319 12.24 -3.64 -16.89
N ARG A 320 12.57 -4.40 -17.95
CA ARG A 320 12.51 -3.94 -19.33
C ARG A 320 11.08 -3.60 -19.74
N ARG A 321 10.12 -4.51 -19.51
CA ARG A 321 8.72 -4.26 -19.85
C ARG A 321 8.14 -3.10 -19.07
N GLY A 322 8.43 -2.97 -17.78
CA GLY A 322 8.00 -1.82 -16.98
C GLY A 322 8.53 -0.50 -17.53
N ARG A 323 9.78 -0.48 -18.05
CA ARG A 323 10.35 0.69 -18.72
C ARG A 323 9.66 0.98 -20.05
N GLU A 324 9.40 -0.04 -20.86
CA GLU A 324 8.73 0.09 -22.16
C GLU A 324 7.28 0.55 -21.99
N GLU A 325 6.52 -0.07 -21.11
CA GLU A 325 5.15 0.34 -20.80
C GLU A 325 5.07 1.76 -20.20
N MET A 326 6.01 2.12 -19.32
CA MET A 326 6.09 3.50 -18.79
C MET A 326 6.48 4.53 -19.86
N LYS A 327 7.38 4.18 -20.77
CA LYS A 327 7.74 5.05 -21.91
C LYS A 327 6.57 5.26 -22.86
N ALA A 328 5.78 4.23 -23.11
CA ALA A 328 4.58 4.31 -23.93
C ALA A 328 3.52 5.24 -23.30
N VAL A 329 3.36 5.16 -21.95
CA VAL A 329 2.40 5.99 -21.19
C VAL A 329 2.70 7.47 -21.24
N ILE A 330 3.98 7.81 -21.07
CA ILE A 330 4.40 9.21 -20.89
C ILE A 330 4.53 9.91 -22.27
N GLY A 331 4.62 9.12 -23.35
CA GLY A 331 4.88 9.60 -24.71
C GLY A 331 6.30 10.17 -24.84
N LYS A 332 6.95 9.92 -25.98
CA LYS A 332 8.31 10.43 -26.23
C LYS A 332 8.42 11.96 -26.16
N GLU A 333 7.33 12.66 -26.42
CA GLU A 333 7.26 14.12 -26.43
C GLU A 333 7.17 14.76 -25.05
N ASN A 334 6.68 14.02 -24.04
CA ASN A 334 6.58 14.49 -22.66
C ASN A 334 7.78 14.09 -21.79
N LEU A 335 8.67 13.24 -22.30
CA LEU A 335 9.90 12.85 -21.59
C LEU A 335 10.84 14.03 -21.32
N GLY A 336 10.73 15.13 -22.06
CA GLY A 336 11.52 16.35 -21.84
C GLY A 336 11.00 17.28 -20.73
N LYS A 337 9.82 17.02 -20.17
CA LYS A 337 9.21 17.84 -19.09
C LYS A 337 9.03 17.09 -17.77
N VAL A 338 9.11 15.79 -17.79
CA VAL A 338 9.15 14.93 -16.58
C VAL A 338 10.62 14.66 -16.34
N ASP A 339 11.09 14.94 -15.15
CA ASP A 339 12.47 14.67 -14.75
C ASP A 339 12.82 13.21 -15.10
N VAL A 340 13.56 13.06 -16.22
CA VAL A 340 13.99 11.74 -16.74
C VAL A 340 14.84 11.04 -15.68
N GLU A 341 15.58 11.81 -14.89
CA GLU A 341 16.35 11.32 -13.75
C GLU A 341 15.43 10.70 -12.69
N TRP A 342 14.27 11.28 -12.42
CA TRP A 342 13.28 10.74 -11.49
C TRP A 342 12.59 9.47 -12.05
N LEU A 343 12.30 9.43 -13.37
CA LEU A 343 11.76 8.23 -14.04
C LEU A 343 12.83 7.13 -14.17
N THR A 344 14.06 7.53 -14.43
CA THR A 344 15.22 6.62 -14.43
C THR A 344 15.48 6.13 -13.02
N GLN A 345 15.45 6.97 -12.00
CA GLN A 345 15.53 6.55 -10.59
C GLN A 345 14.34 5.66 -10.17
N LEU A 346 13.15 5.85 -10.71
CA LEU A 346 12.02 4.93 -10.54
C LEU A 346 12.21 3.60 -11.31
N ALA A 347 12.87 3.65 -12.47
CA ALA A 347 13.20 2.49 -13.28
C ALA A 347 14.53 1.84 -12.85
N ASP A 348 15.50 2.65 -12.48
CA ASP A 348 16.87 2.26 -12.09
C ASP A 348 17.10 2.31 -10.58
N GLY A 349 16.10 2.67 -9.78
CA GLY A 349 16.12 2.62 -8.31
C GLY A 349 16.39 1.23 -7.73
N PHE A 350 16.86 0.34 -8.60
CA PHE A 350 17.31 -1.01 -8.31
C PHE A 350 18.82 -1.10 -8.04
N ASP A 351 19.62 -0.11 -8.48
CA ASP A 351 21.09 -0.22 -8.43
C ASP A 351 21.76 0.68 -7.38
N SER A 352 21.01 1.50 -6.65
CA SER A 352 21.60 2.50 -5.74
C SER A 352 21.29 2.34 -4.26
N TRP A 353 20.94 1.14 -3.79
CA TRP A 353 20.89 0.83 -2.36
C TRP A 353 21.89 -0.30 -2.04
N GLY A 354 23.18 0.04 -2.15
CA GLY A 354 24.25 -0.66 -1.48
C GLY A 354 24.29 -0.25 -0.02
#